data_c3c4322c57e3f1404492f83a0454c8e4
#
_entry.id   c3c4322c57e3f1404492f83a0454c8e4
#
_cell.length_a   1.000
_cell.length_b   1.000
_cell.length_c   1.000
_cell.angle_alpha   90.00
_cell.angle_beta   90.00
_cell.angle_gamma   90.00
#
_symmetry.space_group_name_H-M   'P 1'
#
loop_
_entity.id
_entity.type
_entity.pdbx_description
1 polymer ?
#
loop_
_entity_poly.entity_id
_entity_poly.type
_entity_poly.pdbx_seq_one_letter_code
_entity_poly.pdbx_strand_id
1 'polypeptide(L)'
;MQRTKESVKIKWAKKVEQMRVKAHYKYEILKQNKKKAWDKRTEYELEKLDRKRDVYIRKMEERYHRGMMNEIREIENKPPKVYKWAWPKIKPLQFAMQLAQENSRLRDTDEDGRWRCISCDTLCEWGWLAWWHRYSRKFGNICLEKENINAQCHTCNKITWPFWNPTLKMKTNARYDENINKKRGEWKAERLRRLATDYVQWRGKKYDLKKKMPQLIRENERLWKTKSAEFLANHKPARRWRDIWEDYDKRH
;
A
#
# COMPACT_ATOMS: atom_id res chain seq x y z
N MET A 1 -24.98 -12.11 -28.79
CA MET A 1 -25.23 -10.65 -28.80
C MET A 1 -23.90 -9.91 -28.89
N GLN A 2 -23.63 -9.22 -30.01
CA GLN A 2 -22.35 -8.51 -30.18
C GLN A 2 -22.26 -7.33 -29.20
N ARG A 3 -21.13 -7.22 -28.50
CA ARG A 3 -20.84 -6.08 -27.63
C ARG A 3 -20.58 -4.85 -28.48
N THR A 4 -21.45 -3.85 -28.42
CA THR A 4 -21.27 -2.54 -29.08
C THR A 4 -20.74 -1.52 -28.08
N LYS A 5 -20.07 -0.47 -28.58
CA LYS A 5 -19.59 0.66 -27.75
C LYS A 5 -20.73 1.28 -26.94
N GLU A 6 -21.91 1.36 -27.55
CA GLU A 6 -23.10 1.93 -26.91
C GLU A 6 -23.59 1.07 -25.76
N SER A 7 -23.62 -0.27 -25.93
CA SER A 7 -23.98 -1.20 -24.85
C SER A 7 -23.02 -1.11 -23.66
N VAL A 8 -21.73 -0.88 -23.93
CA VAL A 8 -20.71 -0.66 -22.89
C VAL A 8 -20.96 0.65 -22.13
N LYS A 9 -21.21 1.75 -22.83
CA LYS A 9 -21.51 3.04 -22.20
C LYS A 9 -22.74 2.96 -21.30
N ILE A 10 -23.82 2.34 -21.78
CA ILE A 10 -25.05 2.16 -21.00
C ILE A 10 -24.79 1.32 -19.74
N LYS A 11 -24.06 0.20 -19.89
CA LYS A 11 -23.67 -0.66 -18.75
C LYS A 11 -22.91 0.11 -17.68
N TRP A 12 -21.93 0.90 -18.10
CA TRP A 12 -21.10 1.66 -17.16
C TRP A 12 -21.84 2.85 -16.55
N ALA A 13 -22.73 3.53 -17.30
CA ALA A 13 -23.61 4.56 -16.76
C ALA A 13 -24.50 4.02 -15.63
N LYS A 14 -25.12 2.84 -15.82
CA LYS A 14 -25.91 2.17 -14.77
C LYS A 14 -25.06 1.84 -13.54
N LYS A 15 -23.80 1.39 -13.71
CA LYS A 15 -22.91 1.11 -12.58
C LYS A 15 -22.54 2.38 -11.80
N VAL A 16 -22.27 3.47 -12.50
CA VAL A 16 -21.97 4.76 -11.85
C VAL A 16 -23.15 5.23 -11.03
N GLU A 17 -24.36 5.17 -11.60
CA GLU A 17 -25.57 5.57 -10.89
C GLU A 17 -25.83 4.72 -9.65
N GLN A 18 -25.72 3.40 -9.76
CA GLN A 18 -25.85 2.49 -8.61
C GLN A 18 -24.83 2.82 -7.51
N MET A 19 -23.61 3.16 -7.90
CA MET A 19 -22.56 3.54 -6.96
C MET A 19 -22.89 4.86 -6.25
N ARG A 20 -23.38 5.88 -6.99
CA ARG A 20 -23.82 7.17 -6.45
C ARG A 20 -24.90 6.98 -5.39
N VAL A 21 -25.94 6.20 -5.72
CA VAL A 21 -27.05 5.89 -4.81
C VAL A 21 -26.53 5.20 -3.54
N LYS A 22 -25.66 4.17 -3.67
CA LYS A 22 -25.08 3.48 -2.52
C LYS A 22 -24.21 4.41 -1.65
N ALA A 23 -23.42 5.28 -2.29
CA ALA A 23 -22.60 6.24 -1.58
C ALA A 23 -23.47 7.23 -0.80
N HIS A 24 -24.49 7.79 -1.46
CA HIS A 24 -25.42 8.73 -0.84
C HIS A 24 -26.12 8.12 0.36
N TYR A 25 -26.71 6.94 0.21
CA TYR A 25 -27.36 6.21 1.31
C TYR A 25 -26.42 5.96 2.48
N LYS A 26 -25.21 5.48 2.23
CA LYS A 26 -24.21 5.25 3.27
C LYS A 26 -23.88 6.50 4.08
N TYR A 27 -23.68 7.64 3.39
CA TYR A 27 -23.34 8.88 4.05
C TYR A 27 -24.54 9.51 4.79
N GLU A 28 -25.76 9.35 4.29
CA GLU A 28 -26.96 9.79 4.98
C GLU A 28 -27.19 9.02 6.30
N ILE A 29 -26.98 7.71 6.32
CA ILE A 29 -27.01 6.94 7.58
C ILE A 29 -25.97 7.48 8.59
N LEU A 30 -24.74 7.76 8.11
CA LEU A 30 -23.71 8.32 8.97
C LEU A 30 -24.09 9.70 9.52
N LYS A 31 -24.76 10.54 8.72
CA LYS A 31 -25.26 11.83 9.15
C LYS A 31 -26.37 11.70 10.19
N GLN A 32 -27.34 10.80 9.96
CA GLN A 32 -28.44 10.55 10.91
C GLN A 32 -27.93 10.09 12.25
N ASN A 33 -26.94 9.17 12.27
CA ASN A 33 -26.32 8.70 13.49
C ASN A 33 -25.58 9.81 14.25
N LYS A 34 -25.00 10.78 13.55
CA LYS A 34 -24.33 11.93 14.16
C LYS A 34 -25.31 13.01 14.63
N LYS A 35 -26.42 13.24 13.93
CA LYS A 35 -27.45 14.20 14.34
C LYS A 35 -28.14 13.86 15.65
N LYS A 36 -28.08 12.59 16.10
CA LYS A 36 -28.60 12.18 17.39
C LYS A 36 -27.82 12.71 18.60
N ALA A 37 -26.58 13.25 18.36
CA ALA A 37 -25.73 13.83 19.39
C ALA A 37 -25.46 15.32 19.06
N TRP A 38 -26.48 16.15 19.15
CA TRP A 38 -26.48 17.53 18.66
C TRP A 38 -25.64 18.49 19.51
N ASP A 39 -24.58 19.08 18.91
CA ASP A 39 -23.91 20.31 19.34
C ASP A 39 -23.26 21.02 18.12
N LYS A 40 -22.70 22.24 18.30
CA LYS A 40 -22.03 23.02 17.23
C LYS A 40 -20.84 22.25 16.57
N ARG A 41 -20.23 21.32 17.28
CA ARG A 41 -19.17 20.45 16.75
C ARG A 41 -19.72 19.46 15.72
N THR A 42 -20.99 19.14 15.82
CA THR A 42 -21.70 18.21 14.93
C THR A 42 -21.85 18.79 13.52
N GLU A 43 -22.07 20.11 13.37
CA GLU A 43 -22.24 20.77 12.08
C GLU A 43 -20.95 20.70 11.24
N TYR A 44 -19.80 21.03 11.83
CA TYR A 44 -18.49 20.86 11.19
C TYR A 44 -18.20 19.41 10.77
N GLU A 45 -18.55 18.44 11.62
CA GLU A 45 -18.38 17.02 11.32
C GLU A 45 -19.32 16.54 10.18
N LEU A 46 -20.52 17.12 10.05
CA LEU A 46 -21.44 16.84 8.95
C LEU A 46 -20.90 17.39 7.62
N GLU A 47 -20.41 18.62 7.59
CA GLU A 47 -19.72 19.17 6.40
C GLU A 47 -18.51 18.32 5.98
N LYS A 48 -17.73 17.85 6.94
CA LYS A 48 -16.59 16.99 6.68
C LYS A 48 -17.00 15.64 6.08
N LEU A 49 -18.17 15.10 6.47
CA LEU A 49 -18.74 13.91 5.85
C LEU A 49 -19.18 14.16 4.42
N ASP A 50 -19.82 15.30 4.12
CA ASP A 50 -20.20 15.66 2.76
C ASP A 50 -18.98 15.78 1.84
N ARG A 51 -17.95 16.51 2.27
CA ARG A 51 -16.70 16.60 1.51
C ARG A 51 -16.06 15.21 1.26
N LYS A 52 -16.08 14.31 2.26
CA LYS A 52 -15.59 12.94 2.09
C LYS A 52 -16.43 12.13 1.10
N ARG A 53 -17.75 12.27 1.13
CA ARG A 53 -18.65 11.64 0.15
C ARG A 53 -18.30 12.10 -1.26
N ASP A 54 -18.19 13.39 -1.49
CA ASP A 54 -17.96 13.96 -2.81
C ASP A 54 -16.60 13.56 -3.39
N VAL A 55 -15.57 13.52 -2.54
CA VAL A 55 -14.25 12.99 -2.92
C VAL A 55 -14.32 11.50 -3.26
N TYR A 56 -15.09 10.73 -2.49
CA TYR A 56 -15.27 9.30 -2.75
C TYR A 56 -15.99 9.06 -4.08
N ILE A 57 -17.10 9.78 -4.33
CA ILE A 57 -17.88 9.70 -5.57
C ILE A 57 -16.98 10.00 -6.76
N ARG A 58 -16.27 11.13 -6.76
CA ARG A 58 -15.36 11.53 -7.84
C ARG A 58 -14.30 10.48 -8.16
N LYS A 59 -13.64 9.92 -7.12
CA LYS A 59 -12.64 8.85 -7.32
C LYS A 59 -13.24 7.60 -7.95
N MET A 60 -14.46 7.26 -7.58
CA MET A 60 -15.13 6.10 -8.14
C MET A 60 -15.57 6.35 -9.59
N GLU A 61 -16.06 7.54 -9.91
CA GLU A 61 -16.39 7.95 -11.28
C GLU A 61 -15.16 7.87 -12.19
N GLU A 62 -14.02 8.40 -11.76
CA GLU A 62 -12.76 8.29 -12.49
C GLU A 62 -12.35 6.83 -12.73
N ARG A 63 -12.55 5.97 -11.73
CA ARG A 63 -12.27 4.53 -11.85
C ARG A 63 -13.20 3.86 -12.86
N TYR A 64 -14.49 4.15 -12.80
CA TYR A 64 -15.47 3.60 -13.73
C TYR A 64 -15.25 4.11 -15.16
N HIS A 65 -14.95 5.40 -15.32
CA HIS A 65 -14.62 5.97 -16.62
C HIS A 65 -13.40 5.26 -17.26
N ARG A 66 -12.34 5.03 -16.48
CA ARG A 66 -11.18 4.26 -16.98
C ARG A 66 -11.55 2.84 -17.40
N GLY A 67 -12.37 2.15 -16.60
CA GLY A 67 -12.85 0.80 -16.94
C GLY A 67 -13.67 0.78 -18.23
N MET A 68 -14.59 1.73 -18.39
CA MET A 68 -15.38 1.90 -19.59
C MET A 68 -14.51 2.12 -20.83
N MET A 69 -13.53 3.04 -20.73
CA MET A 69 -12.63 3.34 -21.85
C MET A 69 -11.75 2.16 -22.26
N ASN A 70 -11.35 1.32 -21.31
CA ASN A 70 -10.62 0.09 -21.62
C ASN A 70 -11.51 -0.90 -22.37
N GLU A 71 -12.74 -1.13 -21.90
CA GLU A 71 -13.69 -2.04 -22.53
C GLU A 71 -14.10 -1.57 -23.97
N ILE A 72 -14.21 -0.25 -24.18
CA ILE A 72 -14.41 0.33 -25.52
C ILE A 72 -13.22 0.06 -26.44
N ARG A 73 -11.99 0.18 -25.94
CA ARG A 73 -10.78 -0.09 -26.72
C ARG A 73 -10.62 -1.55 -27.11
N GLU A 74 -11.01 -2.46 -26.24
CA GLU A 74 -11.06 -3.89 -26.57
C GLU A 74 -11.99 -4.14 -27.75
N ILE A 75 -13.16 -3.49 -27.78
CA ILE A 75 -14.10 -3.56 -28.91
C ILE A 75 -13.52 -2.96 -30.20
N GLU A 76 -12.70 -1.93 -30.07
CA GLU A 76 -12.01 -1.28 -31.20
C GLU A 76 -10.75 -2.01 -31.66
N ASN A 77 -10.39 -3.17 -31.05
CA ASN A 77 -9.12 -3.88 -31.24
C ASN A 77 -7.89 -2.95 -31.06
N LYS A 78 -8.04 -1.86 -30.33
CA LYS A 78 -6.93 -1.00 -30.00
C LYS A 78 -6.21 -1.53 -28.77
N PRO A 79 -4.89 -1.64 -28.79
CA PRO A 79 -4.16 -2.04 -27.61
C PRO A 79 -4.57 -1.14 -26.43
N PRO A 80 -4.76 -1.71 -25.22
CA PRO A 80 -5.06 -0.89 -24.06
C PRO A 80 -4.03 0.23 -24.01
N LYS A 81 -4.47 1.48 -23.78
CA LYS A 81 -3.51 2.52 -23.46
C LYS A 81 -2.74 1.99 -22.28
N VAL A 82 -1.53 1.52 -22.53
CA VAL A 82 -0.54 1.42 -21.46
C VAL A 82 -0.47 2.84 -20.94
N TYR A 83 -1.17 3.10 -19.82
CA TYR A 83 -0.88 4.28 -19.05
C TYR A 83 0.59 4.09 -18.73
N LYS A 84 1.48 4.65 -19.54
CA LYS A 84 2.82 4.96 -19.07
C LYS A 84 2.54 5.75 -17.82
N TRP A 85 2.61 5.08 -16.69
CA TRP A 85 2.57 5.76 -15.40
C TRP A 85 3.57 6.86 -15.59
N ALA A 86 3.05 8.08 -15.73
CA ALA A 86 3.91 9.20 -16.03
C ALA A 86 4.85 9.32 -14.84
N TRP A 87 6.00 8.74 -15.00
CA TRP A 87 7.10 8.66 -14.05
C TRP A 87 7.48 9.99 -13.40
N PRO A 88 7.22 11.18 -14.03
CA PRO A 88 7.60 12.43 -13.40
C PRO A 88 6.91 12.70 -12.06
N LYS A 89 5.89 11.92 -11.66
CA LYS A 89 5.11 12.23 -10.44
C LYS A 89 5.40 11.34 -9.22
N ILE A 90 6.16 10.25 -9.36
CA ILE A 90 6.51 9.44 -8.18
C ILE A 90 7.80 10.00 -7.59
N LYS A 91 7.70 10.59 -6.40
CA LYS A 91 8.88 11.07 -5.66
C LYS A 91 9.86 9.90 -5.46
N PRO A 92 11.18 10.09 -5.66
CA PRO A 92 12.18 9.04 -5.54
C PRO A 92 12.10 8.22 -4.25
N LEU A 93 11.79 8.87 -3.13
CA LEU A 93 11.59 8.19 -1.85
C LEU A 93 10.39 7.23 -1.88
N GLN A 94 9.32 7.57 -2.55
CA GLN A 94 8.15 6.70 -2.68
C GLN A 94 8.47 5.45 -3.50
N PHE A 95 9.29 5.61 -4.53
CA PHE A 95 9.81 4.51 -5.32
C PHE A 95 10.69 3.57 -4.49
N ALA A 96 11.65 4.14 -3.76
CA ALA A 96 12.50 3.38 -2.84
C ALA A 96 11.67 2.62 -1.78
N MET A 97 10.60 3.23 -1.27
CA MET A 97 9.69 2.55 -0.33
C MET A 97 8.95 1.37 -0.96
N GLN A 98 8.46 1.51 -2.20
CA GLN A 98 7.79 0.40 -2.89
C GLN A 98 8.74 -0.78 -3.10
N LEU A 99 9.97 -0.50 -3.52
CA LEU A 99 11.00 -1.51 -3.70
C LEU A 99 11.42 -2.16 -2.37
N ALA A 100 11.60 -1.37 -1.32
CA ALA A 100 11.91 -1.90 0.01
C ALA A 100 10.78 -2.78 0.56
N GLN A 101 9.53 -2.46 0.26
CA GLN A 101 8.37 -3.28 0.60
C GLN A 101 8.35 -4.60 -0.19
N GLU A 102 8.64 -4.56 -1.49
CA GLU A 102 8.76 -5.78 -2.30
C GLU A 102 9.90 -6.67 -1.80
N ASN A 103 11.05 -6.09 -1.50
CA ASN A 103 12.17 -6.82 -0.89
C ASN A 103 11.80 -7.48 0.44
N SER A 104 11.00 -6.79 1.26
CA SER A 104 10.51 -7.35 2.51
C SER A 104 9.61 -8.57 2.26
N ARG A 105 8.70 -8.49 1.28
CA ARG A 105 7.84 -9.62 0.91
C ARG A 105 8.66 -10.83 0.49
N LEU A 106 9.58 -10.63 -0.44
CA LEU A 106 10.44 -11.70 -0.96
C LEU A 106 11.32 -12.30 0.13
N ARG A 107 11.84 -11.49 1.03
CA ARG A 107 12.71 -11.92 2.13
C ARG A 107 11.96 -12.72 3.19
N ASP A 108 10.73 -12.31 3.49
CA ASP A 108 9.94 -12.87 4.59
C ASP A 108 9.10 -14.09 4.14
N THR A 109 9.09 -14.42 2.85
CA THR A 109 8.47 -15.62 2.27
C THR A 109 9.49 -16.71 2.01
N ASP A 110 9.07 -17.98 2.12
CA ASP A 110 9.86 -19.13 1.66
C ASP A 110 9.93 -19.17 0.10
N GLU A 111 10.53 -20.23 -0.44
CA GLU A 111 10.68 -20.40 -1.89
C GLU A 111 9.34 -20.51 -2.61
N ASP A 112 8.29 -21.03 -1.96
CA ASP A 112 6.94 -21.20 -2.51
C ASP A 112 6.01 -20.02 -2.23
N GLY A 113 6.51 -18.95 -1.61
CA GLY A 113 5.74 -17.74 -1.31
C GLY A 113 4.89 -17.82 -0.05
N ARG A 114 5.05 -18.86 0.79
CA ARG A 114 4.43 -18.94 2.11
C ARG A 114 5.23 -18.10 3.12
N TRP A 115 4.57 -17.55 4.11
CA TRP A 115 5.21 -16.68 5.09
C TRP A 115 4.47 -16.70 6.43
N ARG A 116 5.18 -16.29 7.48
CA ARG A 116 4.62 -16.15 8.82
C ARG A 116 4.51 -14.70 9.24
N CYS A 117 3.33 -14.34 9.77
CA CYS A 117 3.09 -13.00 10.30
C CYS A 117 4.08 -12.66 11.42
N ILE A 118 4.76 -11.52 11.29
CA ILE A 118 5.74 -11.09 12.31
C ILE A 118 5.10 -10.86 13.70
N SER A 119 3.79 -10.58 13.77
CA SER A 119 3.10 -10.26 15.03
C SER A 119 2.35 -11.42 15.67
N CYS A 120 1.78 -12.37 14.91
CA CYS A 120 0.98 -13.47 15.45
C CYS A 120 1.46 -14.87 15.02
N ASP A 121 2.49 -14.92 14.21
CA ASP A 121 3.10 -16.14 13.66
C ASP A 121 2.17 -17.02 12.79
N THR A 122 0.97 -16.55 12.45
CA THR A 122 0.06 -17.25 11.55
C THR A 122 0.71 -17.44 10.18
N LEU A 123 0.65 -18.68 9.66
CA LEU A 123 1.09 -19.00 8.30
C LEU A 123 0.12 -18.40 7.29
N CYS A 124 0.63 -17.73 6.29
CA CYS A 124 -0.13 -17.06 5.24
C CYS A 124 0.48 -17.32 3.87
N GLU A 125 -0.32 -17.19 2.82
CA GLU A 125 0.11 -17.28 1.44
C GLU A 125 0.37 -15.90 0.82
N TRP A 126 1.08 -15.85 -0.31
CA TRP A 126 1.53 -14.64 -0.99
C TRP A 126 0.44 -13.58 -1.19
N GLY A 127 -0.76 -13.98 -1.60
CA GLY A 127 -1.87 -13.06 -1.88
C GLY A 127 -2.42 -12.29 -0.67
N TRP A 128 -2.19 -12.77 0.54
CA TRP A 128 -2.68 -12.19 1.80
C TRP A 128 -1.68 -11.33 2.53
N LEU A 129 -0.57 -11.01 1.89
CA LEU A 129 0.55 -10.32 2.48
C LEU A 129 0.31 -8.81 2.54
N ALA A 130 0.20 -8.28 3.76
CA ALA A 130 0.26 -6.86 4.03
C ALA A 130 1.68 -6.46 4.46
N TRP A 131 2.13 -5.28 4.06
CA TRP A 131 3.40 -4.72 4.51
C TRP A 131 3.17 -3.75 5.64
N TRP A 132 3.86 -3.88 6.68
CA TRP A 132 3.75 -2.96 7.79
C TRP A 132 5.11 -2.37 8.14
N HIS A 133 5.10 -1.06 8.37
CA HIS A 133 6.20 -0.37 8.99
C HIS A 133 5.94 -0.33 10.49
N ARG A 134 6.83 -0.89 11.29
CA ARG A 134 6.73 -0.82 12.75
C ARG A 134 6.64 0.62 13.24
N TYR A 135 7.43 1.48 12.66
CA TYR A 135 7.36 2.93 12.83
C TYR A 135 6.89 3.59 11.54
N SER A 136 6.05 4.61 11.69
CA SER A 136 5.40 5.29 10.56
C SER A 136 6.40 5.72 9.47
N ARG A 137 5.97 5.66 8.22
CA ARG A 137 6.70 6.21 7.05
C ARG A 137 7.03 7.72 7.18
N LYS A 138 6.39 8.41 8.13
CA LYS A 138 6.73 9.80 8.46
C LYS A 138 8.15 9.94 9.03
N PHE A 139 8.67 8.88 9.64
CA PHE A 139 10.06 8.82 10.12
C PHE A 139 10.99 8.50 8.95
N GLY A 140 11.38 9.54 8.20
CA GLY A 140 12.12 9.41 6.96
C GLY A 140 13.46 8.67 7.07
N ASN A 141 14.08 8.67 8.26
CA ASN A 141 15.37 7.99 8.52
C ASN A 141 15.27 6.47 8.64
N ILE A 142 14.06 5.92 8.85
CA ILE A 142 13.85 4.48 9.05
C ILE A 142 12.85 3.85 8.10
N CYS A 143 12.24 4.64 7.22
CA CYS A 143 11.20 4.13 6.31
C CYS A 143 11.73 3.10 5.29
N LEU A 144 13.04 3.04 5.06
CA LEU A 144 13.70 2.06 4.18
C LEU A 144 14.52 1.01 4.94
N GLU A 145 14.51 1.04 6.29
CA GLU A 145 15.22 0.03 7.08
C GLU A 145 14.48 -1.31 7.02
N LYS A 146 15.25 -2.36 6.69
CA LYS A 146 14.70 -3.71 6.51
C LYS A 146 14.05 -4.27 7.78
N GLU A 147 14.51 -3.87 8.94
CA GLU A 147 13.93 -4.25 10.22
C GLU A 147 12.60 -3.53 10.49
N ASN A 148 12.39 -2.35 9.89
CA ASN A 148 11.15 -1.60 10.03
C ASN A 148 10.03 -2.10 9.11
N ILE A 149 10.34 -2.89 8.09
CA ILE A 149 9.39 -3.40 7.09
C ILE A 149 9.37 -4.92 7.15
N ASN A 150 8.28 -5.51 7.65
CA ASN A 150 8.14 -6.95 7.74
C ASN A 150 6.74 -7.39 7.31
N ALA A 151 6.62 -8.66 6.92
CA ALA A 151 5.37 -9.28 6.54
C ALA A 151 4.43 -9.37 7.74
N GLN A 152 3.21 -8.84 7.59
CA GLN A 152 2.18 -8.87 8.63
C GLN A 152 0.83 -9.25 8.03
N CYS A 153 0.07 -10.14 8.67
CA CYS A 153 -1.25 -10.51 8.20
C CYS A 153 -2.21 -9.31 8.29
N HIS A 154 -3.26 -9.36 7.49
CA HIS A 154 -4.22 -8.26 7.38
C HIS A 154 -4.85 -7.88 8.72
N THR A 155 -5.15 -8.87 9.57
CA THR A 155 -5.72 -8.65 10.90
C THR A 155 -4.77 -7.88 11.81
N CYS A 156 -3.52 -8.35 11.94
CA CYS A 156 -2.51 -7.66 12.74
C CYS A 156 -2.19 -6.28 12.19
N ASN A 157 -2.14 -6.14 10.88
CA ASN A 157 -1.93 -4.84 10.21
C ASN A 157 -3.07 -3.86 10.54
N LYS A 158 -4.34 -4.30 10.52
CA LYS A 158 -5.48 -3.46 10.92
C LYS A 158 -5.41 -3.03 12.39
N ILE A 159 -5.09 -3.94 13.30
CA ILE A 159 -5.02 -3.68 14.74
C ILE A 159 -4.01 -2.57 15.06
N THR A 160 -2.95 -2.44 14.26
CA THR A 160 -1.93 -1.40 14.46
C THR A 160 -2.34 -0.01 13.96
N TRP A 161 -3.48 0.15 13.30
CA TRP A 161 -4.00 1.44 12.85
C TRP A 161 -4.39 2.34 14.01
N PRO A 162 -4.33 3.69 13.85
CA PRO A 162 -4.49 4.65 14.95
C PRO A 162 -5.84 4.60 15.67
N PHE A 163 -6.86 4.02 15.02
CA PHE A 163 -8.25 4.05 15.51
C PHE A 163 -8.71 2.75 16.19
N TRP A 164 -7.80 1.79 16.37
CA TRP A 164 -8.11 0.51 17.02
C TRP A 164 -7.78 0.52 18.51
N ASN A 165 -8.30 -0.49 19.22
CA ASN A 165 -8.12 -0.69 20.64
C ASN A 165 -6.64 -0.56 21.04
N PRO A 166 -6.27 0.41 21.90
CA PRO A 166 -4.89 0.67 22.30
C PRO A 166 -4.19 -0.54 22.91
N THR A 167 -4.91 -1.34 23.72
CA THR A 167 -4.35 -2.54 24.39
C THR A 167 -3.98 -3.61 23.40
N LEU A 168 -4.83 -3.89 22.40
CA LEU A 168 -4.52 -4.85 21.34
C LEU A 168 -3.33 -4.36 20.49
N LYS A 169 -3.27 -3.07 20.22
CA LYS A 169 -2.17 -2.45 19.51
C LYS A 169 -0.84 -2.61 20.27
N MET A 170 -0.85 -2.36 21.58
CA MET A 170 0.35 -2.57 22.41
C MET A 170 0.82 -4.03 22.39
N LYS A 171 -0.09 -4.99 22.58
CA LYS A 171 0.24 -6.43 22.53
C LYS A 171 0.77 -6.85 21.15
N THR A 172 0.15 -6.39 20.06
CA THR A 172 0.59 -6.69 18.70
C THR A 172 1.98 -6.12 18.41
N ASN A 173 2.24 -4.92 18.89
CA ASN A 173 3.53 -4.25 18.75
C ASN A 173 4.62 -4.92 19.60
N ALA A 174 4.31 -5.35 20.81
CA ALA A 174 5.27 -6.08 21.67
C ALA A 174 5.69 -7.42 21.03
N ARG A 175 4.73 -8.19 20.50
CA ARG A 175 5.02 -9.42 19.75
C ARG A 175 5.84 -9.15 18.48
N TYR A 176 5.57 -8.06 17.79
CA TYR A 176 6.36 -7.65 16.64
C TYR A 176 7.83 -7.41 17.06
N ASP A 177 8.05 -6.64 18.13
CA ASP A 177 9.40 -6.32 18.63
C ASP A 177 10.15 -7.59 19.10
N GLU A 178 9.47 -8.51 19.78
CA GLU A 178 10.02 -9.80 20.17
C GLU A 178 10.43 -10.66 18.97
N ASN A 179 9.53 -10.81 18.00
CA ASN A 179 9.77 -11.64 16.83
C ASN A 179 10.82 -11.04 15.89
N ILE A 180 10.95 -9.72 15.83
CA ILE A 180 12.03 -9.09 15.05
C ILE A 180 13.39 -9.40 15.68
N ASN A 181 13.48 -9.38 17.01
CA ASN A 181 14.71 -9.76 17.70
C ASN A 181 15.06 -11.23 17.45
N LYS A 182 14.08 -12.14 17.49
CA LYS A 182 14.29 -13.57 17.16
C LYS A 182 14.77 -13.76 15.71
N LYS A 183 14.13 -13.09 14.75
CA LYS A 183 14.40 -13.30 13.31
C LYS A 183 15.63 -12.55 12.79
N ARG A 184 16.00 -11.43 13.38
CA ARG A 184 17.02 -10.51 12.85
C ARG A 184 18.21 -10.31 13.80
N GLY A 185 18.14 -10.86 14.98
CA GLY A 185 19.13 -10.74 16.04
C GLY A 185 18.72 -9.78 17.14
N GLU A 186 19.27 -9.99 18.31
CA GLU A 186 19.02 -9.17 19.50
C GLU A 186 19.22 -7.68 19.25
N TRP A 187 18.51 -6.87 20.01
CA TRP A 187 18.58 -5.40 20.00
C TRP A 187 18.05 -4.71 18.72
N LYS A 188 17.52 -5.45 17.74
CA LYS A 188 17.02 -4.84 16.51
C LYS A 188 15.79 -3.97 16.73
N ALA A 189 14.86 -4.40 17.58
CA ALA A 189 13.70 -3.61 17.96
C ALA A 189 14.13 -2.34 18.71
N GLU A 190 15.09 -2.44 19.61
CA GLU A 190 15.62 -1.28 20.35
C GLU A 190 16.37 -0.31 19.43
N ARG A 191 17.18 -0.82 18.50
CA ARG A 191 17.82 0.00 17.47
C ARG A 191 16.79 0.80 16.67
N LEU A 192 15.69 0.16 16.23
CA LEU A 192 14.62 0.85 15.52
C LEU A 192 13.94 1.92 16.37
N ARG A 193 13.72 1.63 17.66
CA ARG A 193 13.14 2.58 18.60
C ARG A 193 14.03 3.81 18.74
N ARG A 194 15.34 3.64 18.94
CA ARG A 194 16.32 4.74 19.01
C ARG A 194 16.31 5.57 17.76
N LEU A 195 16.39 4.96 16.57
CA LEU A 195 16.32 5.68 15.30
C LEU A 195 15.02 6.47 15.11
N ALA A 196 13.89 5.94 15.59
CA ALA A 196 12.61 6.65 15.55
C ALA A 196 12.60 7.85 16.49
N THR A 197 13.20 7.72 17.68
CA THR A 197 13.34 8.82 18.66
C THR A 197 14.29 9.88 18.13
N ASP A 198 15.45 9.48 17.60
CA ASP A 198 16.44 10.39 17.04
C ASP A 198 15.92 11.21 15.88
N TYR A 199 14.97 10.66 15.09
CA TYR A 199 14.34 11.41 14.01
C TYR A 199 13.57 12.64 14.49
N VAL A 200 12.97 12.60 15.66
CA VAL A 200 12.28 13.76 16.26
C VAL A 200 13.29 14.86 16.58
N GLN A 201 14.51 14.48 16.95
CA GLN A 201 15.62 15.41 17.23
C GLN A 201 16.35 15.87 15.97
N TRP A 202 16.37 15.01 14.92
CA TRP A 202 17.12 15.23 13.67
C TRP A 202 16.21 15.48 12.48
N ARG A 203 15.33 16.47 12.55
CA ARG A 203 14.50 16.90 11.42
C ARG A 203 15.38 17.25 10.22
N GLY A 204 15.54 16.32 9.27
CA GLY A 204 16.13 16.67 7.99
C GLY A 204 17.16 15.74 7.37
N LYS A 205 17.71 14.72 8.05
CA LYS A 205 18.58 13.75 7.37
C LYS A 205 17.74 12.89 6.43
N LYS A 206 17.72 13.25 5.17
CA LYS A 206 17.12 12.45 4.08
C LYS A 206 18.05 11.28 3.76
N TYR A 207 17.46 10.14 3.34
CA TYR A 207 18.27 9.07 2.73
C TYR A 207 19.03 9.62 1.53
N ASP A 208 20.29 9.23 1.41
CA ASP A 208 21.02 9.34 0.16
C ASP A 208 20.47 8.25 -0.78
N LEU A 209 19.46 8.63 -1.56
CA LEU A 209 18.77 7.71 -2.45
C LEU A 209 19.67 7.23 -3.58
N LYS A 210 20.65 8.03 -4.03
CA LYS A 210 21.62 7.60 -5.04
C LYS A 210 22.47 6.42 -4.56
N LYS A 211 22.80 6.38 -3.27
CA LYS A 211 23.49 5.23 -2.65
C LYS A 211 22.55 4.09 -2.28
N LYS A 212 21.33 4.38 -1.81
CA LYS A 212 20.41 3.36 -1.30
C LYS A 212 19.71 2.58 -2.39
N MET A 213 19.33 3.22 -3.50
CA MET A 213 18.60 2.56 -4.59
C MET A 213 19.33 1.38 -5.23
N PRO A 214 20.61 1.51 -5.61
CA PRO A 214 21.34 0.37 -6.17
C PRO A 214 21.43 -0.83 -5.20
N GLN A 215 21.47 -0.56 -3.88
CA GLN A 215 21.47 -1.62 -2.86
C GLN A 215 20.13 -2.36 -2.83
N LEU A 216 19.02 -1.62 -2.82
CA LEU A 216 17.67 -2.19 -2.82
C LEU A 216 17.39 -3.00 -4.11
N ILE A 217 17.86 -2.52 -5.27
CA ILE A 217 17.72 -3.23 -6.55
C ILE A 217 18.49 -4.54 -6.53
N ARG A 218 19.77 -4.53 -6.12
CA ARG A 218 20.56 -5.77 -6.00
C ARG A 218 19.95 -6.77 -5.03
N GLU A 219 19.43 -6.28 -3.91
CA GLU A 219 18.73 -7.13 -2.93
C GLU A 219 17.47 -7.77 -3.57
N ASN A 220 16.68 -6.99 -4.31
CA ASN A 220 15.49 -7.47 -5.02
C ASN A 220 15.83 -8.60 -6.00
N GLU A 221 16.80 -8.35 -6.88
CA GLU A 221 17.24 -9.32 -7.88
C GLU A 221 17.76 -10.61 -7.23
N ARG A 222 18.50 -10.50 -6.13
CA ARG A 222 18.97 -11.66 -5.36
C ARG A 222 17.81 -12.44 -4.75
N LEU A 223 16.84 -11.76 -4.15
CA LEU A 223 15.68 -12.38 -3.49
C LEU A 223 14.77 -13.10 -4.49
N TRP A 224 14.57 -12.55 -5.70
CA TRP A 224 13.83 -13.24 -6.75
C TRP A 224 14.49 -14.56 -7.15
N LYS A 225 15.81 -14.62 -7.20
CA LYS A 225 16.56 -15.85 -7.52
C LYS A 225 16.43 -16.97 -6.48
N THR A 226 15.94 -16.65 -5.27
CA THR A 226 15.72 -17.66 -4.21
C THR A 226 14.33 -18.30 -4.27
N LYS A 227 13.49 -17.96 -5.25
CA LYS A 227 12.14 -18.48 -5.37
C LYS A 227 12.08 -19.69 -6.27
N SER A 228 11.14 -20.61 -5.98
CA SER A 228 10.94 -21.82 -6.78
C SER A 228 10.47 -21.48 -8.21
N ALA A 229 10.71 -22.40 -9.14
CA ALA A 229 10.24 -22.26 -10.53
C ALA A 229 8.72 -22.13 -10.60
N GLU A 230 7.99 -22.87 -9.77
CA GLU A 230 6.53 -22.81 -9.69
C GLU A 230 6.06 -21.44 -9.20
N PHE A 231 6.68 -20.89 -8.16
CA PHE A 231 6.39 -19.53 -7.69
C PHE A 231 6.65 -18.49 -8.77
N LEU A 232 7.78 -18.59 -9.48
CA LEU A 232 8.15 -17.65 -10.56
C LEU A 232 7.22 -17.73 -11.78
N ALA A 233 6.66 -18.91 -12.08
CA ALA A 233 5.68 -19.06 -13.14
C ALA A 233 4.37 -18.30 -12.85
N ASN A 234 3.95 -18.28 -11.59
CA ASN A 234 2.71 -17.66 -11.14
C ASN A 234 2.88 -16.20 -10.72
N HIS A 235 4.09 -15.79 -10.36
CA HIS A 235 4.37 -14.47 -9.80
C HIS A 235 5.57 -13.83 -10.52
N LYS A 236 5.31 -13.03 -11.53
CA LYS A 236 6.35 -12.26 -12.19
C LYS A 236 6.65 -10.97 -11.42
N PRO A 237 7.93 -10.52 -11.39
CA PRO A 237 8.25 -9.21 -10.85
C PRO A 237 7.39 -8.16 -11.55
N ALA A 238 6.66 -7.38 -10.77
CA ALA A 238 5.72 -6.37 -11.29
C ALA A 238 6.44 -5.30 -12.14
N ARG A 239 7.74 -5.16 -11.98
CA ARG A 239 8.57 -4.14 -12.65
C ARG A 239 10.02 -4.56 -12.68
N ARG A 240 10.71 -4.18 -13.72
CA ARG A 240 12.17 -4.20 -13.77
C ARG A 240 12.69 -2.93 -13.07
N TRP A 241 12.94 -3.04 -11.78
CA TRP A 241 13.32 -1.89 -10.94
C TRP A 241 14.62 -1.21 -11.39
N ARG A 242 15.55 -1.98 -11.94
CA ARG A 242 16.81 -1.47 -12.50
C ARG A 242 16.55 -0.51 -13.65
N ASP A 243 15.80 -0.94 -14.66
CA ASP A 243 15.52 -0.15 -15.88
C ASP A 243 14.84 1.18 -15.50
N ILE A 244 13.96 1.12 -14.52
CA ILE A 244 13.23 2.28 -14.03
C ILE A 244 14.15 3.27 -13.31
N TRP A 245 15.08 2.76 -12.49
CA TRP A 245 16.00 3.62 -11.76
C TRP A 245 17.02 4.26 -12.70
N GLU A 246 17.56 3.51 -13.64
CA GLU A 246 18.48 4.00 -14.65
C GLU A 246 17.87 5.11 -15.53
N ASP A 247 16.60 4.95 -15.90
CA ASP A 247 15.86 5.97 -16.64
C ASP A 247 15.60 7.24 -15.80
N TYR A 248 15.38 7.07 -14.49
CA TYR A 248 15.26 8.20 -13.55
C TYR A 248 16.59 8.92 -13.36
N ASP A 249 17.68 8.19 -13.08
CA ASP A 249 19.02 8.76 -12.79
C ASP A 249 19.59 9.51 -13.99
N LYS A 250 19.29 9.07 -15.22
CA LYS A 250 19.67 9.77 -16.46
C LYS A 250 18.97 11.12 -16.65
N ARG A 251 17.81 11.32 -16.01
CA ARG A 251 17.00 12.55 -16.17
C ARG A 251 17.22 13.58 -15.07
N HIS A 252 17.94 13.24 -13.99
CA HIS A 252 18.13 14.05 -12.78
C HIS A 252 19.59 14.01 -12.29
#